data_4181abd3f73e427bd20a732ab467e44c
#
_entry.id   4181abd3f73e427bd20a732ab467e44c
#
_cell.length_a   1.000
_cell.length_b   1.000
_cell.length_c   1.000
_cell.angle_alpha   90.00
_cell.angle_beta   90.00
_cell.angle_gamma   90.00
#
_symmetry.space_group_name_H-M   'P 1'
#
loop_
_entity.id
_entity.type
_entity.pdbx_description
1 polymer ?
#
loop_
_entity_poly.entity_id
_entity_poly.type
_entity_poly.pdbx_seq_one_letter_code
_entity_poly.pdbx_strand_id
1 'polypeptide(L)'
;MNAFHDISACPPANLPKDPTAIKAMLQVLVSAERCAVGGYTAICNYTAGKDHRTYDLSLAILHEEIEHEAWFSEFLGEGPSGHSRV
;
A
#
# COMPACT_ATOMS: atom_id res chain seq x y z
N MET A 1 0.43 17.93 12.13
CA MET A 1 0.85 17.01 11.07
C MET A 1 -0.23 16.94 10.00
N ASN A 2 0.15 16.79 8.79
CA ASN A 2 -0.82 16.74 7.70
C ASN A 2 -0.60 15.48 6.87
N ALA A 3 -1.55 15.21 5.98
CA ALA A 3 -1.54 14.01 5.16
C ALA A 3 -0.32 13.91 4.26
N PHE A 4 0.15 15.04 3.77
CA PHE A 4 1.31 15.03 2.87
C PHE A 4 2.58 14.64 3.59
N HIS A 5 2.66 14.98 4.86
CA HIS A 5 3.79 14.56 5.67
C HIS A 5 3.83 13.03 5.77
N ASP A 6 2.66 12.42 5.98
CA ASP A 6 2.59 10.97 6.10
C ASP A 6 3.01 10.28 4.80
N ILE A 7 2.62 10.84 3.67
CA ILE A 7 3.02 10.30 2.38
C ILE A 7 4.53 10.41 2.20
N SER A 8 5.09 11.54 2.55
CA SER A 8 6.51 11.78 2.36
C SER A 8 7.36 10.93 3.29
N ALA A 9 6.76 10.30 4.28
CA ALA A 9 7.47 9.44 5.21
C ALA A 9 7.72 8.04 4.66
N CYS A 10 7.18 7.70 3.50
CA CYS A 10 7.43 6.39 2.92
C CYS A 10 8.88 6.27 2.47
N PRO A 11 9.59 5.25 2.94
CA PRO A 11 10.99 5.08 2.54
C PRO A 11 11.08 4.58 1.10
N PRO A 12 12.19 4.83 0.44
CA PRO A 12 12.39 4.26 -0.88
C PRO A 12 12.49 2.74 -0.79
N ALA A 13 12.08 2.05 -1.84
CA ALA A 13 12.16 0.61 -1.88
C ALA A 13 13.61 0.17 -2.08
N ASN A 14 14.06 -0.73 -1.23
CA ASN A 14 15.39 -1.30 -1.35
C ASN A 14 15.26 -2.72 -1.86
N LEU A 15 15.43 -2.88 -3.16
CA LEU A 15 15.29 -4.19 -3.77
C LEU A 15 16.51 -5.05 -3.51
N PRO A 16 16.34 -6.37 -3.40
CA PRO A 16 17.49 -7.28 -3.25
C PRO A 16 18.37 -7.20 -4.49
N LYS A 17 19.64 -7.45 -4.29
CA LYS A 17 20.59 -7.45 -5.40
C LYS A 17 20.41 -8.67 -6.30
N ASP A 18 20.00 -9.78 -5.71
CA ASP A 18 19.78 -11.01 -6.45
C ASP A 18 18.40 -10.95 -7.13
N PRO A 19 18.36 -10.90 -8.47
CA PRO A 19 17.07 -10.79 -9.17
C PRO A 19 16.20 -12.04 -9.06
N THR A 20 16.72 -13.12 -8.50
CA THR A 20 15.94 -14.34 -8.31
C THR A 20 15.39 -14.46 -6.89
N ALA A 21 15.67 -13.50 -6.03
CA ALA A 21 15.18 -13.50 -4.66
C ALA A 21 13.72 -13.04 -4.62
N ILE A 22 12.83 -13.86 -5.14
CA ILE A 22 11.43 -13.50 -5.34
C ILE A 22 10.74 -13.16 -4.02
N LYS A 23 10.92 -14.00 -3.01
CA LYS A 23 10.26 -13.76 -1.74
C LYS A 23 10.70 -12.45 -1.11
N ALA A 24 12.00 -12.15 -1.17
CA ALA A 24 12.51 -10.90 -0.62
C ALA A 24 11.99 -9.70 -1.39
N MET A 25 11.88 -9.81 -2.72
CA MET A 25 11.31 -8.75 -3.53
C MET A 25 9.85 -8.50 -3.19
N LEU A 26 9.08 -9.58 -3.00
CA LEU A 26 7.67 -9.44 -2.65
C LEU A 26 7.50 -8.80 -1.27
N GLN A 27 8.39 -9.11 -0.34
CA GLN A 27 8.34 -8.48 0.98
C GLN A 27 8.57 -6.98 0.89
N VAL A 28 9.49 -6.55 0.03
CA VAL A 28 9.72 -5.12 -0.21
C VAL A 28 8.48 -4.48 -0.80
N LEU A 29 7.84 -5.15 -1.77
CA LEU A 29 6.64 -4.62 -2.40
C LEU A 29 5.48 -4.50 -1.42
N VAL A 30 5.30 -5.49 -0.56
CA VAL A 30 4.24 -5.43 0.46
C VAL A 30 4.46 -4.23 1.38
N SER A 31 5.69 -4.01 1.80
CA SER A 31 6.02 -2.87 2.65
C SER A 31 5.69 -1.55 1.97
N ALA A 32 6.05 -1.44 0.68
CA ALA A 32 5.78 -0.23 -0.08
C ALA A 32 4.29 0.00 -0.24
N GLU A 33 3.53 -1.06 -0.53
CA GLU A 33 2.09 -0.93 -0.69
C GLU A 33 1.40 -0.56 0.61
N ARG A 34 1.85 -1.12 1.73
CA ARG A 34 1.29 -0.77 3.03
C ARG A 34 1.52 0.71 3.35
N CYS A 35 2.69 1.22 3.00
CA CYS A 35 2.97 2.63 3.19
C CYS A 35 2.07 3.49 2.31
N ALA A 36 1.88 3.08 1.06
CA ALA A 36 1.00 3.80 0.14
C ALA A 36 -0.44 3.80 0.64
N VAL A 37 -0.92 2.67 1.17
CA VAL A 37 -2.27 2.60 1.74
C VAL A 37 -2.41 3.63 2.86
N GLY A 38 -1.41 3.73 3.73
CA GLY A 38 -1.44 4.72 4.80
C GLY A 38 -1.51 6.14 4.27
N GLY A 39 -0.70 6.44 3.25
CA GLY A 39 -0.66 7.77 2.65
C GLY A 39 -1.98 8.14 1.99
N TYR A 40 -2.54 7.25 1.18
CA TYR A 40 -3.82 7.55 0.53
C TYR A 40 -4.98 7.60 1.51
N THR A 41 -4.93 6.80 2.58
CA THR A 41 -5.92 6.89 3.64
C THR A 41 -5.88 8.29 4.27
N ALA A 42 -4.67 8.80 4.52
CA ALA A 42 -4.52 10.13 5.11
C ALA A 42 -5.09 11.21 4.18
N ILE A 43 -4.84 11.09 2.86
CA ILE A 43 -5.39 12.03 1.90
C ILE A 43 -6.91 11.98 1.90
N CYS A 44 -7.49 10.78 1.91
CA CYS A 44 -8.94 10.64 1.95
C CYS A 44 -9.53 11.31 3.18
N ASN A 45 -8.92 11.07 4.34
CA ASN A 45 -9.41 11.67 5.58
C ASN A 45 -9.28 13.18 5.56
N TYR A 46 -8.23 13.71 4.97
CA TYR A 46 -8.00 15.13 4.90
C TYR A 46 -8.96 15.82 3.94
N THR A 47 -9.31 15.16 2.84
CA THR A 47 -10.13 15.79 1.79
C THR A 47 -11.62 15.49 1.91
N ALA A 48 -12.01 14.54 2.74
CA ALA A 48 -13.41 14.16 2.89
C ALA A 48 -14.27 15.37 3.28
N GLY A 49 -15.28 15.63 2.46
CA GLY A 49 -16.18 16.76 2.71
C GLY A 49 -15.60 18.12 2.39
N LYS A 50 -14.36 18.18 1.90
CA LYS A 50 -13.68 19.43 1.59
C LYS A 50 -13.32 19.55 0.12
N ASP A 51 -12.74 18.52 -0.44
CA ASP A 51 -12.33 18.49 -1.83
C ASP A 51 -12.79 17.16 -2.42
N HIS A 52 -13.99 17.16 -2.98
CA HIS A 52 -14.60 15.92 -3.45
C HIS A 52 -13.82 15.27 -4.58
N ARG A 53 -13.24 16.07 -5.44
CA ARG A 53 -12.48 15.52 -6.58
C ARG A 53 -11.24 14.80 -6.11
N THR A 54 -10.47 15.41 -5.23
CA THR A 54 -9.27 14.78 -4.69
C THR A 54 -9.64 13.57 -3.86
N TYR A 55 -10.71 13.67 -3.10
CA TYR A 55 -11.19 12.55 -2.30
C TYR A 55 -11.52 11.36 -3.19
N ASP A 56 -12.30 11.57 -4.25
CA ASP A 56 -12.70 10.50 -5.13
C ASP A 56 -11.51 9.84 -5.81
N LEU A 57 -10.57 10.63 -6.28
CA LEU A 57 -9.37 10.11 -6.91
C LEU A 57 -8.53 9.31 -5.93
N SER A 58 -8.31 9.87 -4.76
CA SER A 58 -7.50 9.22 -3.73
C SER A 58 -8.14 7.93 -3.26
N LEU A 59 -9.46 7.92 -3.14
CA LEU A 59 -10.19 6.72 -2.73
C LEU A 59 -10.06 5.62 -3.77
N ALA A 60 -10.15 5.96 -5.05
CA ALA A 60 -9.99 4.98 -6.12
C ALA A 60 -8.60 4.35 -6.09
N ILE A 61 -7.57 5.18 -5.91
CA ILE A 61 -6.20 4.68 -5.82
C ILE A 61 -6.02 3.84 -4.55
N LEU A 62 -6.60 4.28 -3.45
CA LEU A 62 -6.51 3.55 -2.19
C LEU A 62 -7.07 2.13 -2.35
N HIS A 63 -8.20 1.99 -3.03
CA HIS A 63 -8.78 0.67 -3.25
C HIS A 63 -7.84 -0.23 -4.05
N GLU A 64 -7.17 0.33 -5.06
CA GLU A 64 -6.20 -0.43 -5.84
C GLU A 64 -5.01 -0.86 -5.00
N GLU A 65 -4.51 0.05 -4.17
CA GLU A 65 -3.35 -0.27 -3.35
C GLU A 65 -3.67 -1.33 -2.30
N ILE A 66 -4.87 -1.27 -1.74
CA ILE A 66 -5.30 -2.29 -0.78
C ILE A 66 -5.34 -3.66 -1.46
N GLU A 67 -5.82 -3.71 -2.69
CA GLU A 67 -5.90 -4.95 -3.44
C GLU A 67 -4.51 -5.49 -3.77
N HIS A 68 -3.60 -4.59 -4.18
CA HIS A 68 -2.23 -4.98 -4.48
C HIS A 68 -1.54 -5.55 -3.24
N GLU A 69 -1.71 -4.90 -2.11
CA GLU A 69 -1.09 -5.33 -0.88
C GLU A 69 -1.63 -6.70 -0.46
N ALA A 70 -2.91 -6.92 -0.64
CA ALA A 70 -3.53 -8.20 -0.33
C ALA A 70 -2.98 -9.31 -1.22
N TRP A 71 -2.80 -9.04 -2.50
CA TRP A 71 -2.25 -10.01 -3.42
C TRP A 71 -0.83 -10.42 -3.02
N PHE A 72 0.02 -9.42 -2.76
CA PHE A 72 1.41 -9.71 -2.40
C PHE A 72 1.50 -10.45 -1.09
N SER A 73 0.71 -10.06 -0.10
CA SER A 73 0.70 -10.73 1.19
C SER A 73 0.23 -12.17 1.05
N GLU A 74 -0.77 -12.38 0.25
CA GLU A 74 -1.29 -13.73 0.00
C GLU A 74 -0.24 -14.59 -0.70
N PHE A 75 0.45 -14.01 -1.66
CA PHE A 75 1.50 -14.71 -2.36
C PHE A 75 2.61 -15.15 -1.42
N LEU A 76 2.92 -14.33 -0.42
CA LEU A 76 3.92 -14.65 0.58
C LEU A 76 3.41 -15.60 1.65
N GLY A 77 2.13 -15.92 1.64
CA GLY A 77 1.55 -16.77 2.66
C GLY A 77 1.21 -16.03 3.93
N GLU A 78 1.17 -14.71 3.88
CA GLU A 78 0.86 -13.87 5.03
C GLU A 78 -0.54 -13.31 5.02
N GLY A 79 -1.35 -13.72 4.09
CA GLY A 79 -2.68 -13.17 3.94
C GLY A 79 -3.43 -13.20 5.26
N PRO A 80 -4.28 -12.20 5.47
CA PRO A 80 -4.96 -12.07 6.75
C PRO A 80 -5.71 -13.30 7.15
N SER A 81 -5.97 -14.10 6.26
CA SER A 81 -6.82 -15.18 6.53
C SER A 81 -6.22 -16.49 6.23
N GLY A 82 -5.23 -16.55 5.53
CA GLY A 82 -4.82 -17.86 5.11
C GLY A 82 -5.95 -18.64 4.48
N HIS A 83 -7.18 -18.13 4.52
CA HIS A 83 -8.31 -18.83 3.95
C HIS A 83 -8.13 -19.02 2.46
N SER A 84 -7.38 -18.18 1.89
CA SER A 84 -7.08 -18.26 0.48
C SER A 84 -6.33 -19.54 0.13
N ARG A 85 -5.89 -20.22 1.13
CA ARG A 85 -5.19 -21.43 0.90
C ARG A 85 -6.06 -22.61 0.78
N VAL A 86 -7.23 -22.43 1.05
CA VAL A 86 -8.18 -23.53 1.06
C VAL A 86 -8.48 -23.99 -0.35
#